data_7ef883d0b00336f2fd0fd4a7694b1a63
#
_entry.id   7ef883d0b00336f2fd0fd4a7694b1a63
#
_cell.length_a   1.000
_cell.length_b   1.000
_cell.length_c   1.000
_cell.angle_alpha   90.00
_cell.angle_beta   90.00
_cell.angle_gamma   90.00
#
_symmetry.space_group_name_H-M   'P 1'
#
loop_
_entity.id
_entity.type
_entity.pdbx_description
1 polymer ?
#
loop_
_entity_poly.entity_id
_entity_poly.type
_entity_poly.pdbx_seq_one_letter_code
_entity_poly.pdbx_strand_id
1 'polypeptide(L)'
;MSPPSILVVDDDRSTRHLIRGILAAAGYRTAMARDGVDALRILRTRRFNLVLLDVWMPRLTGLDLLERLRARKTRPRIVIMTSDDAPETLLKAVRRHAFTILPKPVEPAVLLEAVTEALTRPEPPPIEVISARPEWVELVVPCTRDAAERLQAVMARLDTNLPKALEERIAYAFRELLLNAIEWGGKLDPSRKVRIACLRSERLLMYRIADPGQGFDIAKLPHAAVGQPANVPIAHVHVREKQGLRPGGFGLLTVRGSVDELIYNEKRNEVVFVTYLDGKDARGQNA
;
A
#
# COMPACT_ATOMS: atom_id res chain seq x y z
N MET A 1 -20.61 16.68 -20.02
CA MET A 1 -19.17 16.86 -19.68
C MET A 1 -18.33 16.15 -20.73
N SER A 2 -17.22 16.72 -21.16
CA SER A 2 -16.32 16.03 -22.10
C SER A 2 -15.68 14.81 -21.43
N PRO A 3 -15.52 13.67 -22.15
CA PRO A 3 -14.91 12.47 -21.58
C PRO A 3 -13.48 12.76 -21.10
N PRO A 4 -13.06 12.15 -19.99
CA PRO A 4 -11.71 12.33 -19.46
C PRO A 4 -10.64 11.95 -20.48
N SER A 5 -9.51 12.66 -20.44
CA SER A 5 -8.38 12.43 -21.35
C SER A 5 -7.23 11.76 -20.63
N ILE A 6 -6.72 10.66 -21.20
CA ILE A 6 -5.69 9.80 -20.64
C ILE A 6 -4.49 9.75 -21.61
N LEU A 7 -3.29 9.94 -21.07
CA LEU A 7 -2.05 9.74 -21.80
C LEU A 7 -1.46 8.37 -21.44
N VAL A 8 -1.24 7.52 -22.42
CA VAL A 8 -0.58 6.21 -22.28
C VAL A 8 0.88 6.37 -22.69
N VAL A 9 1.79 6.11 -21.75
CA VAL A 9 3.24 6.24 -21.95
C VAL A 9 3.90 4.91 -21.69
N ASP A 10 4.43 4.30 -22.72
CA ASP A 10 5.03 2.96 -22.71
C ASP A 10 5.93 2.84 -23.93
N ASP A 11 7.05 2.15 -23.88
CA ASP A 11 7.93 1.99 -25.04
C ASP A 11 7.49 0.86 -25.96
N ASP A 12 6.76 -0.15 -25.44
CA ASP A 12 6.19 -1.21 -26.27
C ASP A 12 4.95 -0.73 -27.02
N ARG A 13 5.02 -0.84 -28.34
CA ARG A 13 3.93 -0.44 -29.24
C ARG A 13 2.66 -1.26 -29.04
N SER A 14 2.80 -2.55 -28.81
CA SER A 14 1.68 -3.49 -28.67
C SER A 14 0.90 -3.19 -27.41
N THR A 15 1.60 -2.99 -26.29
CA THR A 15 1.03 -2.58 -24.99
C THR A 15 0.27 -1.26 -25.12
N ARG A 16 0.86 -0.23 -25.75
CA ARG A 16 0.16 1.04 -25.98
C ARG A 16 -1.14 0.89 -26.76
N HIS A 17 -1.15 0.06 -27.81
CA HIS A 17 -2.35 -0.16 -28.63
C HIS A 17 -3.41 -0.95 -27.89
N LEU A 18 -3.03 -1.97 -27.15
CA LEU A 18 -3.93 -2.76 -26.29
C LEU A 18 -4.62 -1.86 -25.27
N ILE A 19 -3.84 -1.11 -24.48
CA ILE A 19 -4.37 -0.21 -23.45
C ILE A 19 -5.27 0.85 -24.06
N ARG A 20 -4.87 1.44 -25.19
CA ARG A 20 -5.72 2.39 -25.93
C ARG A 20 -7.05 1.76 -26.33
N GLY A 21 -7.06 0.53 -26.82
CA GLY A 21 -8.28 -0.19 -27.20
C GLY A 21 -9.22 -0.38 -26.02
N ILE A 22 -8.70 -0.84 -24.88
CA ILE A 22 -9.46 -1.02 -23.63
C ILE A 22 -10.08 0.31 -23.17
N LEU A 23 -9.29 1.37 -23.13
CA LEU A 23 -9.75 2.69 -22.68
C LEU A 23 -10.76 3.32 -23.63
N ALA A 24 -10.56 3.16 -24.94
CA ALA A 24 -11.49 3.67 -25.96
C ALA A 24 -12.86 2.96 -25.89
N ALA A 25 -12.85 1.63 -25.69
CA ALA A 25 -14.06 0.86 -25.47
C ALA A 25 -14.84 1.30 -24.22
N ALA A 26 -14.14 1.80 -23.18
CA ALA A 26 -14.73 2.37 -21.98
C ALA A 26 -15.08 3.87 -22.11
N GLY A 27 -14.96 4.47 -23.30
CA GLY A 27 -15.37 5.85 -23.58
C GLY A 27 -14.35 6.93 -23.22
N TYR A 28 -13.11 6.58 -22.88
CA TYR A 28 -12.06 7.55 -22.57
C TYR A 28 -11.37 8.08 -23.83
N ARG A 29 -11.02 9.37 -23.83
CA ARG A 29 -10.14 9.95 -24.87
C ARG A 29 -8.68 9.62 -24.55
N THR A 30 -7.96 9.11 -25.52
CA THR A 30 -6.58 8.68 -25.31
C THR A 30 -5.59 9.38 -26.22
N ALA A 31 -4.38 9.59 -25.75
CA ALA A 31 -3.19 9.88 -26.53
C ALA A 31 -2.07 8.91 -26.12
N MET A 32 -1.08 8.75 -26.97
CA MET A 32 0.02 7.82 -26.74
C MET A 32 1.36 8.54 -26.85
N ALA A 33 2.31 8.17 -26.01
CA ALA A 33 3.71 8.57 -26.06
C ALA A 33 4.60 7.32 -25.98
N ARG A 34 5.69 7.29 -26.74
CA ARG A 34 6.59 6.14 -26.81
C ARG A 34 7.70 6.13 -25.76
N ASP A 35 7.86 7.21 -25.00
CA ASP A 35 8.82 7.40 -23.92
C ASP A 35 8.56 8.70 -23.15
N GLY A 36 9.35 8.91 -22.09
CA GLY A 36 9.20 10.08 -21.24
C GLY A 36 9.46 11.43 -21.94
N VAL A 37 10.32 11.47 -22.97
CA VAL A 37 10.61 12.69 -23.73
C VAL A 37 9.42 13.07 -24.60
N ASP A 38 8.84 12.09 -25.30
CA ASP A 38 7.64 12.28 -26.12
C ASP A 38 6.44 12.67 -25.24
N ALA A 39 6.29 12.03 -24.07
CA ALA A 39 5.27 12.39 -23.08
C ALA A 39 5.40 13.85 -22.63
N LEU A 40 6.61 14.33 -22.30
CA LEU A 40 6.84 15.72 -21.91
C LEU A 40 6.48 16.71 -23.03
N ARG A 41 6.76 16.36 -24.28
CA ARG A 41 6.40 17.17 -25.45
C ARG A 41 4.88 17.31 -25.55
N ILE A 42 4.15 16.20 -25.44
CA ILE A 42 2.68 16.18 -25.51
C ILE A 42 2.09 16.95 -24.32
N LEU A 43 2.59 16.76 -23.11
CA LEU A 43 2.13 17.43 -21.89
C LEU A 43 2.42 18.94 -21.83
N ARG A 44 3.28 19.47 -22.74
CA ARG A 44 3.46 20.94 -22.90
C ARG A 44 2.29 21.59 -23.63
N THR A 45 1.67 20.89 -24.56
CA THR A 45 0.64 21.43 -25.46
C THR A 45 -0.76 20.97 -25.12
N ARG A 46 -0.90 19.88 -24.37
CA ARG A 46 -2.19 19.26 -24.03
C ARG A 46 -2.27 18.93 -22.54
N ARG A 47 -3.48 19.03 -21.99
CA ARG A 47 -3.78 18.63 -20.60
C ARG A 47 -4.44 17.25 -20.60
N PHE A 48 -4.10 16.46 -19.61
CA PHE A 48 -4.67 15.13 -19.36
C PHE A 48 -5.14 15.04 -17.91
N ASN A 49 -6.20 14.26 -17.69
CA ASN A 49 -6.70 13.97 -16.35
C ASN A 49 -5.82 12.88 -15.67
N LEU A 50 -5.31 11.95 -16.47
CA LEU A 50 -4.54 10.80 -16.02
C LEU A 50 -3.40 10.50 -16.98
N VAL A 51 -2.28 10.02 -16.45
CA VAL A 51 -1.18 9.39 -17.20
C VAL A 51 -1.02 7.96 -16.70
N LEU A 52 -1.10 7.01 -17.62
CA LEU A 52 -0.66 5.63 -17.42
C LEU A 52 0.79 5.57 -17.86
N LEU A 53 1.69 5.17 -16.98
CA LEU A 53 3.12 5.39 -17.15
C LEU A 53 3.91 4.12 -16.88
N ASP A 54 4.60 3.63 -17.90
CA ASP A 54 5.61 2.59 -17.71
C ASP A 54 6.86 3.15 -17.00
N VAL A 55 7.49 2.33 -16.18
CA VAL A 55 8.72 2.68 -15.46
C VAL A 55 9.93 2.62 -16.39
N TRP A 56 10.08 1.53 -17.10
CA TRP A 56 11.28 1.24 -17.88
C TRP A 56 11.09 1.63 -19.33
N MET A 57 11.62 2.76 -19.70
CA MET A 57 11.58 3.30 -21.05
C MET A 57 12.94 3.89 -21.43
N PRO A 58 13.31 3.87 -22.72
CA PRO A 58 14.54 4.51 -23.18
C PRO A 58 14.48 6.03 -23.05
N ARG A 59 15.63 6.66 -22.99
CA ARG A 59 15.87 8.11 -22.94
C ARG A 59 15.45 8.80 -21.64
N LEU A 60 14.24 8.65 -21.19
CA LEU A 60 13.73 9.18 -19.94
C LEU A 60 12.82 8.15 -19.29
N THR A 61 13.22 7.64 -18.13
CA THR A 61 12.45 6.65 -17.39
C THR A 61 11.13 7.21 -16.88
N GLY A 62 10.15 6.33 -16.60
CA GLY A 62 8.88 6.76 -16.04
C GLY A 62 9.03 7.42 -14.67
N LEU A 63 9.97 6.94 -13.85
CA LEU A 63 10.24 7.55 -12.55
C LEU A 63 10.80 8.96 -12.69
N ASP A 64 11.67 9.22 -13.68
CA ASP A 64 12.20 10.58 -13.93
C ASP A 64 11.12 11.50 -14.49
N LEU A 65 10.24 10.97 -15.34
CA LEU A 65 9.08 11.72 -15.81
C LEU A 65 8.15 12.08 -14.65
N LEU A 66 7.85 11.15 -13.75
CA LEU A 66 7.03 11.36 -12.56
C LEU A 66 7.60 12.49 -11.68
N GLU A 67 8.92 12.50 -11.44
CA GLU A 67 9.60 13.57 -10.69
C GLU A 67 9.42 14.94 -11.35
N ARG A 68 9.61 15.03 -12.68
CA ARG A 68 9.43 16.27 -13.43
C ARG A 68 7.99 16.77 -13.43
N LEU A 69 7.02 15.85 -13.41
CA LEU A 69 5.60 16.20 -13.35
C LEU A 69 5.18 16.65 -11.95
N ARG A 70 5.80 16.11 -10.89
CA ARG A 70 5.55 16.53 -9.51
C ARG A 70 5.78 18.02 -9.29
N ALA A 71 6.78 18.61 -9.93
CA ALA A 71 7.11 20.03 -9.82
C ALA A 71 6.05 20.97 -10.45
N ARG A 72 5.06 20.46 -11.19
CA ARG A 72 4.04 21.28 -11.85
C ARG A 72 2.90 21.62 -10.90
N LYS A 73 2.41 22.88 -10.92
CA LYS A 73 1.23 23.33 -10.15
C LYS A 73 -0.05 22.56 -10.51
N THR A 74 -0.22 22.24 -11.80
CA THR A 74 -1.33 21.43 -12.31
C THR A 74 -0.76 20.17 -12.94
N ARG A 75 -0.90 19.04 -12.27
CA ARG A 75 -0.41 17.75 -12.76
C ARG A 75 -1.58 16.79 -13.00
N PRO A 76 -1.49 15.94 -14.03
CA PRO A 76 -2.39 14.80 -14.14
C PRO A 76 -2.12 13.83 -12.99
N ARG A 77 -3.09 13.01 -12.64
CA ARG A 77 -2.83 11.84 -11.81
C ARG A 77 -1.97 10.85 -12.57
N ILE A 78 -1.23 10.04 -11.85
CA ILE A 78 -0.27 9.11 -12.45
C ILE A 78 -0.49 7.74 -11.86
N VAL A 79 -0.81 6.79 -12.71
CA VAL A 79 -0.83 5.36 -12.43
C VAL A 79 0.40 4.77 -13.09
N ILE A 80 1.23 4.13 -12.31
CA ILE A 80 2.42 3.42 -12.79
C ILE A 80 2.01 2.04 -13.27
N MET A 81 2.58 1.60 -14.39
CA MET A 81 2.48 0.23 -14.89
C MET A 81 3.90 -0.31 -15.00
N THR A 82 4.21 -1.43 -14.36
CA THR A 82 5.58 -1.96 -14.39
C THR A 82 5.62 -3.48 -14.28
N SER A 83 6.57 -4.10 -14.94
CA SER A 83 6.97 -5.49 -14.72
C SER A 83 8.05 -5.62 -13.64
N ASP A 84 8.58 -4.49 -13.16
CA ASP A 84 9.60 -4.46 -12.12
C ASP A 84 8.93 -4.43 -10.74
N ASP A 85 9.15 -5.47 -9.97
CA ASP A 85 8.70 -5.65 -8.59
C ASP A 85 9.80 -5.33 -7.57
N ALA A 86 10.96 -4.81 -8.03
CA ALA A 86 12.04 -4.42 -7.13
C ALA A 86 11.55 -3.39 -6.08
N PRO A 87 11.84 -3.65 -4.79
CA PRO A 87 11.43 -2.77 -3.69
C PRO A 87 11.77 -1.30 -3.91
N GLU A 88 12.95 -1.03 -4.45
CA GLU A 88 13.43 0.32 -4.71
C GLU A 88 12.57 1.05 -5.74
N THR A 89 12.13 0.37 -6.78
CA THR A 89 11.27 0.92 -7.83
C THR A 89 9.89 1.27 -7.27
N LEU A 90 9.29 0.33 -6.54
CA LEU A 90 7.98 0.54 -5.90
C LEU A 90 8.01 1.68 -4.90
N LEU A 91 9.01 1.73 -4.02
CA LEU A 91 9.15 2.78 -3.02
C LEU A 91 9.50 4.15 -3.64
N LYS A 92 10.26 4.18 -4.74
CA LYS A 92 10.46 5.42 -5.51
C LYS A 92 9.17 5.94 -6.13
N ALA A 93 8.32 5.07 -6.65
CA ALA A 93 7.01 5.46 -7.18
C ALA A 93 6.11 6.04 -6.06
N VAL A 94 6.05 5.40 -4.88
CA VAL A 94 5.34 5.91 -3.71
C VAL A 94 5.89 7.28 -3.26
N ARG A 95 7.21 7.41 -3.13
CA ARG A 95 7.88 8.67 -2.74
C ARG A 95 7.56 9.82 -3.69
N ARG A 96 7.38 9.51 -4.97
CA ARG A 96 7.06 10.48 -6.03
C ARG A 96 5.57 10.67 -6.24
N HIS A 97 4.73 10.15 -5.31
CA HIS A 97 3.28 10.31 -5.28
C HIS A 97 2.57 9.74 -6.51
N ALA A 98 2.96 8.58 -6.99
CA ALA A 98 2.11 7.79 -7.88
C ALA A 98 0.77 7.50 -7.19
N PHE A 99 -0.34 7.60 -7.93
CA PHE A 99 -1.67 7.31 -7.39
C PHE A 99 -1.78 5.84 -7.00
N THR A 100 -1.40 4.95 -7.92
CA THR A 100 -1.28 3.51 -7.69
C THR A 100 -0.26 2.91 -8.64
N ILE A 101 0.07 1.63 -8.43
CA ILE A 101 1.02 0.86 -9.23
C ILE A 101 0.33 -0.41 -9.69
N LEU A 102 0.33 -0.68 -10.99
CA LEU A 102 -0.21 -1.89 -11.60
C LEU A 102 0.92 -2.79 -12.12
N PRO A 103 0.89 -4.10 -11.83
CA PRO A 103 1.84 -5.05 -12.42
C PRO A 103 1.52 -5.28 -13.89
N LYS A 104 2.53 -5.44 -14.70
CA LYS A 104 2.39 -5.96 -16.06
C LYS A 104 2.53 -7.50 -16.06
N PRO A 105 1.74 -8.24 -16.84
CA PRO A 105 0.69 -7.76 -17.74
C PRO A 105 -0.54 -7.23 -17.00
N VAL A 106 -1.10 -6.09 -17.45
CA VAL A 106 -2.24 -5.45 -16.80
C VAL A 106 -3.54 -6.04 -17.33
N GLU A 107 -4.32 -6.64 -16.46
CA GLU A 107 -5.64 -7.15 -16.82
C GLU A 107 -6.63 -6.00 -17.09
N PRO A 108 -7.50 -6.11 -18.11
CA PRO A 108 -8.43 -5.06 -18.50
C PRO A 108 -9.33 -4.56 -17.36
N ALA A 109 -9.86 -5.47 -16.54
CA ALA A 109 -10.71 -5.12 -15.41
C ALA A 109 -9.95 -4.29 -14.35
N VAL A 110 -8.75 -4.73 -13.98
CA VAL A 110 -7.88 -4.04 -13.00
C VAL A 110 -7.44 -2.67 -13.52
N LEU A 111 -7.14 -2.56 -14.82
CA LEU A 111 -6.81 -1.28 -15.45
C LEU A 111 -7.98 -0.29 -15.37
N LEU A 112 -9.20 -0.72 -15.73
CA LEU A 112 -10.38 0.14 -15.72
C LEU A 112 -10.79 0.55 -14.32
N GLU A 113 -10.66 -0.32 -13.33
CA GLU A 113 -10.89 0.00 -11.93
C GLU A 113 -9.91 1.08 -11.46
N ALA A 114 -8.60 0.89 -11.65
CA ALA A 114 -7.57 1.85 -11.27
C ALA A 114 -7.74 3.21 -11.97
N VAL A 115 -8.14 3.22 -13.25
CA VAL A 115 -8.44 4.43 -14.01
C VAL A 115 -9.65 5.14 -13.43
N THR A 116 -10.73 4.41 -13.14
CA THR A 116 -11.95 4.97 -12.55
C THR A 116 -11.67 5.57 -11.18
N GLU A 117 -10.97 4.85 -10.32
CA GLU A 117 -10.55 5.35 -9.01
C GLU A 117 -9.68 6.61 -9.14
N ALA A 118 -8.68 6.56 -10.02
CA ALA A 118 -7.81 7.71 -10.25
C ALA A 118 -8.55 8.93 -10.78
N LEU A 119 -9.67 8.80 -11.45
CA LEU A 119 -10.46 9.91 -12.00
C LEU A 119 -11.54 10.44 -11.05
N THR A 120 -12.04 9.60 -10.14
CA THR A 120 -13.22 9.91 -9.30
C THR A 120 -12.86 10.20 -7.84
N ARG A 121 -11.91 9.46 -7.24
CA ARG A 121 -11.53 9.67 -5.84
C ARG A 121 -10.71 10.95 -5.67
N PRO A 122 -10.80 11.66 -4.53
CA PRO A 122 -9.88 12.76 -4.21
C PRO A 122 -8.42 12.27 -4.20
N GLU A 123 -7.45 13.17 -4.38
CA GLU A 123 -6.03 12.80 -4.26
C GLU A 123 -5.77 12.40 -2.80
N PRO A 124 -5.30 11.16 -2.55
CA PRO A 124 -5.09 10.71 -1.18
C PRO A 124 -3.91 11.42 -0.53
N PRO A 125 -3.92 11.61 0.79
CA PRO A 125 -2.78 12.14 1.51
C PRO A 125 -1.52 11.31 1.22
N PRO A 126 -0.36 11.95 1.05
CA PRO A 126 0.85 11.26 0.66
C PRO A 126 1.38 10.34 1.76
N ILE A 127 1.85 9.16 1.37
CA ILE A 127 2.73 8.32 2.18
C ILE A 127 4.15 8.89 2.07
N GLU A 128 4.77 9.20 3.20
CA GLU A 128 6.14 9.71 3.22
C GLU A 128 7.10 8.52 3.33
N VAL A 129 8.06 8.43 2.43
CA VAL A 129 9.12 7.40 2.45
C VAL A 129 10.36 8.00 3.09
N ILE A 130 10.65 7.63 4.33
CA ILE A 130 11.82 8.09 5.09
C ILE A 130 13.06 7.34 4.63
N SER A 131 12.99 6.00 4.59
CA SER A 131 14.03 5.12 4.08
C SER A 131 13.47 4.12 3.08
N ALA A 132 14.24 3.80 2.05
CA ALA A 132 13.89 2.83 1.02
C ALA A 132 15.14 2.05 0.60
N ARG A 133 15.73 1.34 1.55
CA ARG A 133 16.81 0.37 1.30
C ARG A 133 16.22 -1.03 1.24
N PRO A 134 16.81 -1.98 0.51
CA PRO A 134 16.30 -3.34 0.43
C PRO A 134 16.09 -4.00 1.80
N GLU A 135 17.02 -3.72 2.72
CA GLU A 135 17.00 -4.31 4.06
C GLU A 135 16.22 -3.47 5.07
N TRP A 136 15.98 -2.18 4.79
CA TRP A 136 15.33 -1.25 5.71
C TRP A 136 14.42 -0.27 5.01
N VAL A 137 13.13 -0.46 5.19
CA VAL A 137 12.09 0.46 4.71
C VAL A 137 11.47 1.18 5.90
N GLU A 138 11.38 2.50 5.84
CA GLU A 138 10.68 3.30 6.85
C GLU A 138 9.72 4.28 6.18
N LEU A 139 8.48 4.28 6.66
CA LEU A 139 7.36 5.02 6.09
C LEU A 139 6.60 5.78 7.18
N VAL A 140 6.03 6.92 6.80
CA VAL A 140 5.09 7.68 7.61
C VAL A 140 3.77 7.79 6.84
N VAL A 141 2.70 7.30 7.45
CA VAL A 141 1.42 7.03 6.79
C VAL A 141 0.31 7.82 7.47
N PRO A 142 -0.49 8.61 6.73
CA PRO A 142 -1.66 9.28 7.29
C PRO A 142 -2.68 8.27 7.82
N CYS A 143 -3.38 8.61 8.90
CA CYS A 143 -4.36 7.73 9.51
C CYS A 143 -5.68 7.71 8.73
N THR A 144 -5.64 7.18 7.51
CA THR A 144 -6.83 6.98 6.64
C THR A 144 -6.88 5.54 6.13
N ARG A 145 -8.09 5.02 5.88
CA ARG A 145 -8.26 3.67 5.31
C ARG A 145 -7.64 3.55 3.93
N ASP A 146 -7.79 4.57 3.09
CA ASP A 146 -7.18 4.62 1.76
C ASP A 146 -5.64 4.51 1.82
N ALA A 147 -5.00 5.21 2.76
CA ALA A 147 -3.55 5.08 2.94
C ALA A 147 -3.15 3.67 3.41
N ALA A 148 -3.97 3.03 4.25
CA ALA A 148 -3.75 1.64 4.67
C ALA A 148 -3.84 0.67 3.49
N GLU A 149 -4.88 0.78 2.65
CA GLU A 149 -5.09 -0.08 1.47
C GLU A 149 -3.94 0.07 0.47
N ARG A 150 -3.54 1.29 0.17
CA ARG A 150 -2.40 1.59 -0.72
C ARG A 150 -1.10 1.02 -0.18
N LEU A 151 -0.86 1.17 1.12
CA LEU A 151 0.34 0.63 1.74
C LEU A 151 0.35 -0.89 1.72
N GLN A 152 -0.76 -1.54 2.04
CA GLN A 152 -0.87 -3.00 1.97
C GLN A 152 -0.54 -3.52 0.57
N ALA A 153 -1.06 -2.87 -0.48
CA ALA A 153 -0.76 -3.23 -1.87
C ALA A 153 0.73 -3.07 -2.22
N VAL A 154 1.42 -2.09 -1.64
CA VAL A 154 2.87 -1.91 -1.81
C VAL A 154 3.64 -2.97 -1.03
N MET A 155 3.31 -3.19 0.26
CA MET A 155 4.03 -4.14 1.12
C MET A 155 3.89 -5.58 0.62
N ALA A 156 2.71 -5.99 0.15
CA ALA A 156 2.51 -7.30 -0.45
C ALA A 156 3.44 -7.59 -1.65
N ARG A 157 3.88 -6.54 -2.36
CA ARG A 157 4.83 -6.67 -3.46
C ARG A 157 6.29 -6.69 -3.01
N LEU A 158 6.58 -6.19 -1.83
CA LEU A 158 7.92 -6.27 -1.27
C LEU A 158 8.25 -7.69 -0.77
N ASP A 159 7.24 -8.50 -0.49
CA ASP A 159 7.37 -9.82 0.14
C ASP A 159 7.20 -11.01 -0.84
N THR A 160 7.19 -10.77 -2.16
CA THR A 160 6.87 -11.78 -3.20
C THR A 160 7.81 -13.00 -3.29
N ASN A 161 8.97 -12.97 -2.65
CA ASN A 161 9.94 -14.08 -2.65
C ASN A 161 9.78 -15.03 -1.46
N LEU A 162 8.64 -14.99 -0.77
CA LEU A 162 8.35 -15.86 0.37
C LEU A 162 7.45 -17.03 -0.05
N PRO A 163 7.46 -18.16 0.67
CA PRO A 163 6.45 -19.19 0.51
C PRO A 163 5.06 -18.61 0.70
N LYS A 164 4.10 -18.95 -0.18
CA LYS A 164 2.77 -18.34 -0.21
C LYS A 164 2.05 -18.35 1.13
N ALA A 165 2.12 -19.45 1.87
CA ALA A 165 1.49 -19.53 3.20
C ALA A 165 2.10 -18.53 4.20
N LEU A 166 3.41 -18.27 4.09
CA LEU A 166 4.11 -17.29 4.93
C LEU A 166 3.76 -15.87 4.53
N GLU A 167 3.71 -15.58 3.22
CA GLU A 167 3.25 -14.31 2.66
C GLU A 167 1.85 -13.96 3.15
N GLU A 168 0.88 -14.90 3.07
CA GLU A 168 -0.50 -14.70 3.53
C GLU A 168 -0.56 -14.42 5.04
N ARG A 169 0.23 -15.11 5.87
CA ARG A 169 0.30 -14.89 7.32
C ARG A 169 0.85 -13.50 7.65
N ILE A 170 1.94 -13.08 6.99
CA ILE A 170 2.56 -11.77 7.17
C ILE A 170 1.60 -10.66 6.72
N ALA A 171 1.02 -10.80 5.54
CA ALA A 171 0.06 -9.83 5.00
C ALA A 171 -1.15 -9.65 5.93
N TYR A 172 -1.67 -10.75 6.48
CA TYR A 172 -2.77 -10.70 7.45
C TYR A 172 -2.35 -9.96 8.74
N ALA A 173 -1.20 -10.34 9.33
CA ALA A 173 -0.71 -9.71 10.55
C ALA A 173 -0.46 -8.21 10.35
N PHE A 174 0.22 -7.85 9.28
CA PHE A 174 0.49 -6.46 8.93
C PHE A 174 -0.79 -5.66 8.76
N ARG A 175 -1.76 -6.20 8.01
CA ARG A 175 -3.05 -5.55 7.78
C ARG A 175 -3.80 -5.27 9.09
N GLU A 176 -3.93 -6.27 9.94
CA GLU A 176 -4.68 -6.13 11.20
C GLU A 176 -4.03 -5.13 12.14
N LEU A 177 -2.71 -5.18 12.31
CA LEU A 177 -1.97 -4.25 13.15
C LEU A 177 -1.97 -2.83 12.60
N LEU A 178 -1.82 -2.67 11.28
CA LEU A 178 -1.90 -1.37 10.62
C LEU A 178 -3.27 -0.72 10.77
N LEU A 179 -4.35 -1.49 10.53
CA LEU A 179 -5.71 -0.98 10.69
C LEU A 179 -6.01 -0.62 12.15
N ASN A 180 -5.52 -1.40 13.12
CA ASN A 180 -5.64 -1.04 14.53
C ASN A 180 -4.90 0.26 14.84
N ALA A 181 -3.68 0.44 14.35
CA ALA A 181 -2.91 1.67 14.53
C ALA A 181 -3.62 2.90 13.92
N ILE A 182 -4.23 2.76 12.75
CA ILE A 182 -4.94 3.83 12.04
C ILE A 182 -6.30 4.13 12.67
N GLU A 183 -7.12 3.09 12.92
CA GLU A 183 -8.50 3.26 13.41
C GLU A 183 -8.55 3.67 14.89
N TRP A 184 -7.77 3.02 15.73
CA TRP A 184 -7.80 3.22 17.18
C TRP A 184 -6.75 4.21 17.65
N GLY A 185 -5.49 4.03 17.27
CA GLY A 185 -4.40 4.90 17.62
C GLY A 185 -4.52 6.26 16.95
N GLY A 186 -4.75 6.26 15.64
CA GLY A 186 -4.89 7.45 14.80
C GLY A 186 -6.28 8.07 14.76
N LYS A 187 -7.35 7.33 15.15
CA LYS A 187 -8.77 7.73 15.12
C LYS A 187 -9.26 8.16 13.74
N LEU A 188 -8.71 7.55 12.69
CA LEU A 188 -8.98 7.90 11.28
C LEU A 188 -8.78 9.40 10.96
N ASP A 189 -7.95 10.09 11.72
CA ASP A 189 -7.62 11.49 11.51
C ASP A 189 -6.45 11.62 10.51
N PRO A 190 -6.66 12.20 9.31
CA PRO A 190 -5.62 12.31 8.29
C PRO A 190 -4.44 13.22 8.70
N SER A 191 -4.61 14.07 9.72
CA SER A 191 -3.53 14.90 10.27
C SER A 191 -2.57 14.11 11.15
N ARG A 192 -3.01 12.98 11.70
CA ARG A 192 -2.22 12.07 12.52
C ARG A 192 -1.54 11.02 11.64
N LYS A 193 -0.41 10.52 12.10
CA LYS A 193 0.43 9.64 11.29
C LYS A 193 0.87 8.42 12.07
N VAL A 194 0.85 7.27 11.40
CA VAL A 194 1.46 6.01 11.85
C VAL A 194 2.86 5.92 11.24
N ARG A 195 3.85 5.53 12.05
CA ARG A 195 5.20 5.22 11.58
C ARG A 195 5.35 3.72 11.42
N ILE A 196 5.92 3.31 10.31
CA ILE A 196 6.10 1.90 9.97
C ILE A 196 7.55 1.72 9.58
N ALA A 197 8.18 0.68 10.13
CA ALA A 197 9.48 0.23 9.66
C ALA A 197 9.42 -1.27 9.36
N CYS A 198 10.12 -1.67 8.32
CA CYS A 198 10.32 -3.06 7.93
C CYS A 198 11.82 -3.32 7.83
N LEU A 199 12.29 -4.32 8.56
CA LEU A 199 13.64 -4.88 8.43
C LEU A 199 13.53 -6.25 7.79
N ARG A 200 14.28 -6.47 6.73
CA ARG A 200 14.41 -7.76 6.05
C ARG A 200 15.85 -8.23 6.06
N SER A 201 16.08 -9.44 6.52
CA SER A 201 17.35 -10.13 6.42
C SER A 201 17.15 -11.52 5.81
N GLU A 202 18.22 -12.29 5.64
CA GLU A 202 18.12 -13.69 5.19
C GLU A 202 17.40 -14.59 6.19
N ARG A 203 17.40 -14.23 7.48
CA ARG A 203 16.86 -15.06 8.56
C ARG A 203 15.51 -14.63 9.07
N LEU A 204 15.17 -13.34 8.99
CA LEU A 204 13.94 -12.83 9.57
C LEU A 204 13.39 -11.65 8.79
N LEU A 205 12.09 -11.49 8.91
CA LEU A 205 11.35 -10.31 8.55
C LEU A 205 10.74 -9.71 9.80
N MET A 206 10.96 -8.40 10.05
CA MET A 206 10.44 -7.68 11.19
C MET A 206 9.68 -6.46 10.73
N TYR A 207 8.49 -6.28 11.26
CA TYR A 207 7.71 -5.06 11.11
C TYR A 207 7.55 -4.36 12.45
N ARG A 208 7.73 -3.05 12.44
CA ARG A 208 7.43 -2.16 13.56
C ARG A 208 6.34 -1.20 13.12
N ILE A 209 5.27 -1.08 13.90
CA ILE A 209 4.15 -0.16 13.67
C ILE A 209 3.94 0.66 14.93
N ALA A 210 4.09 1.98 14.84
CA ALA A 210 3.94 2.91 15.92
C ALA A 210 2.83 3.91 15.60
N ASP A 211 1.77 3.92 16.41
CA ASP A 211 0.64 4.81 16.27
C ASP A 211 0.78 6.07 17.15
N PRO A 212 0.09 7.17 16.80
CA PRO A 212 0.14 8.43 17.56
C PRO A 212 -0.78 8.44 18.79
N GLY A 213 -1.37 7.30 19.17
CA GLY A 213 -2.29 7.19 20.30
C GLY A 213 -1.60 7.13 21.66
N GLN A 214 -2.43 7.07 22.68
CA GLN A 214 -1.95 6.93 24.06
C GLN A 214 -1.74 5.46 24.46
N GLY A 215 -1.93 4.53 23.51
CA GLY A 215 -1.91 3.11 23.76
C GLY A 215 -3.22 2.57 24.33
N PHE A 216 -3.20 1.31 24.74
CA PHE A 216 -4.38 0.63 25.27
C PHE A 216 -4.05 -0.38 26.36
N ASP A 217 -5.02 -0.64 27.22
CA ASP A 217 -4.96 -1.72 28.19
C ASP A 217 -5.75 -2.93 27.66
N ILE A 218 -5.07 -4.07 27.46
CA ILE A 218 -5.68 -5.29 26.92
C ILE A 218 -6.87 -5.73 27.79
N ALA A 219 -6.77 -5.60 29.12
CA ALA A 219 -7.82 -6.00 30.03
C ALA A 219 -9.09 -5.13 29.91
N LYS A 220 -8.96 -3.94 29.30
CA LYS A 220 -10.04 -2.96 29.14
C LYS A 220 -10.53 -2.85 27.69
N LEU A 221 -10.29 -3.85 26.85
CA LEU A 221 -10.77 -3.89 25.46
C LEU A 221 -12.03 -4.76 25.32
N PRO A 222 -13.23 -4.24 25.64
CA PRO A 222 -14.46 -5.02 25.60
C PRO A 222 -14.87 -5.45 24.19
N HIS A 223 -14.33 -4.80 23.16
CA HIS A 223 -14.57 -5.04 21.73
C HIS A 223 -13.53 -5.99 21.09
N ALA A 224 -12.59 -6.52 21.87
CA ALA A 224 -11.57 -7.45 21.40
C ALA A 224 -11.64 -8.77 22.16
N ALA A 225 -11.49 -9.88 21.43
CA ALA A 225 -11.55 -11.22 22.02
C ALA A 225 -10.45 -11.46 23.09
N VAL A 226 -9.30 -10.81 22.98
CA VAL A 226 -8.18 -10.95 23.92
C VAL A 226 -8.51 -10.49 25.35
N GLY A 227 -9.50 -9.60 25.51
CA GLY A 227 -9.92 -9.09 26.83
C GLY A 227 -11.16 -9.82 27.40
N GLN A 228 -11.66 -10.89 26.76
CA GLN A 228 -12.87 -11.56 27.18
C GLN A 228 -12.63 -12.70 28.16
N PRO A 229 -13.50 -12.88 29.16
CA PRO A 229 -13.49 -14.07 30.00
C PRO A 229 -13.76 -15.35 29.19
N ALA A 230 -13.13 -16.45 29.55
CA ALA A 230 -13.24 -17.72 28.86
C ALA A 230 -14.71 -18.27 28.76
N ASN A 231 -15.57 -17.86 29.68
CA ASN A 231 -16.97 -18.28 29.74
C ASN A 231 -17.92 -17.51 28.80
N VAL A 232 -17.46 -16.39 28.19
CA VAL A 232 -18.29 -15.61 27.24
C VAL A 232 -17.43 -15.20 26.02
N PRO A 233 -17.01 -16.16 25.20
CA PRO A 233 -16.00 -15.93 24.16
C PRO A 233 -16.44 -15.00 23.03
N ILE A 234 -17.73 -14.76 22.85
CA ILE A 234 -18.29 -13.92 21.77
C ILE A 234 -18.88 -12.59 22.25
N ALA A 235 -18.72 -12.22 23.53
CA ALA A 235 -19.28 -10.98 24.08
C ALA A 235 -18.79 -9.73 23.32
N HIS A 236 -17.54 -9.74 22.84
CA HIS A 236 -16.97 -8.66 22.04
C HIS A 236 -17.69 -8.41 20.70
N VAL A 237 -18.32 -9.43 20.11
CA VAL A 237 -19.09 -9.30 18.86
C VAL A 237 -20.29 -8.40 19.08
N HIS A 238 -21.06 -8.63 20.15
CA HIS A 238 -22.22 -7.81 20.50
C HIS A 238 -21.84 -6.36 20.85
N VAL A 239 -20.68 -6.16 21.48
CA VAL A 239 -20.16 -4.80 21.76
C VAL A 239 -19.85 -4.07 20.46
N ARG A 240 -19.23 -4.77 19.51
CA ARG A 240 -18.88 -4.20 18.19
C ARG A 240 -20.11 -3.84 17.38
N GLU A 241 -21.11 -4.71 17.32
CA GLU A 241 -22.39 -4.45 16.65
C GLU A 241 -23.08 -3.19 17.20
N LYS A 242 -23.20 -3.09 18.54
CA LYS A 242 -23.78 -1.91 19.21
C LYS A 242 -23.04 -0.60 18.93
N GLN A 243 -21.72 -0.67 18.69
CA GLN A 243 -20.88 0.50 18.39
C GLN A 243 -20.72 0.78 16.90
N GLY A 244 -21.38 0.00 16.01
CA GLY A 244 -21.24 0.14 14.56
C GLY A 244 -19.82 -0.09 14.05
N LEU A 245 -19.04 -0.91 14.75
CA LEU A 245 -17.67 -1.25 14.37
C LEU A 245 -17.65 -2.34 13.30
N ARG A 246 -16.57 -2.39 12.51
CA ARG A 246 -16.37 -3.47 11.53
C ARG A 246 -16.47 -4.85 12.23
N PRO A 247 -17.03 -5.89 11.58
CA PRO A 247 -17.01 -7.25 12.11
C PRO A 247 -15.56 -7.67 12.47
N GLY A 248 -15.40 -8.46 13.55
CA GLY A 248 -14.08 -8.93 13.98
C GLY A 248 -13.92 -8.91 15.50
N GLY A 249 -12.73 -8.54 16.00
CA GLY A 249 -12.35 -8.57 17.41
C GLY A 249 -11.40 -9.71 17.75
N PHE A 250 -11.25 -10.70 16.84
CA PHE A 250 -10.27 -11.78 16.94
C PHE A 250 -8.90 -11.42 16.35
N GLY A 251 -8.76 -10.27 15.67
CA GLY A 251 -7.56 -9.89 14.93
C GLY A 251 -6.27 -10.03 15.72
N LEU A 252 -6.23 -9.51 16.97
CA LEU A 252 -5.03 -9.62 17.82
C LEU A 252 -4.72 -11.07 18.23
N LEU A 253 -5.73 -11.91 18.48
CA LEU A 253 -5.52 -13.33 18.79
C LEU A 253 -4.96 -14.07 17.58
N THR A 254 -5.56 -13.82 16.40
CA THR A 254 -5.12 -14.44 15.16
C THR A 254 -3.71 -13.98 14.78
N VAL A 255 -3.39 -12.69 14.92
CA VAL A 255 -2.03 -12.17 14.70
C VAL A 255 -1.03 -12.88 15.61
N ARG A 256 -1.35 -13.04 16.90
CA ARG A 256 -0.46 -13.71 17.85
C ARG A 256 -0.15 -15.17 17.46
N GLY A 257 -1.11 -15.86 16.83
CA GLY A 257 -0.91 -17.21 16.29
C GLY A 257 -0.30 -17.24 14.87
N SER A 258 -0.14 -16.10 14.22
CA SER A 258 0.32 -16.02 12.82
C SER A 258 1.77 -15.57 12.69
N VAL A 259 2.38 -15.06 13.75
CA VAL A 259 3.76 -14.57 13.77
C VAL A 259 4.58 -15.26 14.86
N ASP A 260 5.87 -15.29 14.71
CA ASP A 260 6.74 -16.01 15.66
C ASP A 260 6.95 -15.17 16.92
N GLU A 261 7.06 -13.86 16.80
CA GLU A 261 7.11 -12.94 17.95
C GLU A 261 6.19 -11.75 17.75
N LEU A 262 5.52 -11.33 18.85
CA LEU A 262 4.68 -10.15 18.91
C LEU A 262 4.98 -9.38 20.20
N ILE A 263 5.61 -8.21 20.05
CA ILE A 263 6.14 -7.42 21.16
C ILE A 263 5.50 -6.04 21.15
N TYR A 264 4.98 -5.61 22.30
CA TYR A 264 4.45 -4.26 22.48
C TYR A 264 5.38 -3.46 23.40
N ASN A 265 5.46 -2.14 23.15
CA ASN A 265 6.04 -1.24 24.12
C ASN A 265 5.15 -1.13 25.38
N GLU A 266 5.62 -0.48 26.44
CA GLU A 266 4.91 -0.32 27.71
C GLU A 266 3.54 0.34 27.55
N LYS A 267 3.44 1.36 26.70
CA LYS A 267 2.19 2.10 26.40
C LYS A 267 1.26 1.34 25.47
N ARG A 268 1.77 0.34 24.74
CA ARG A 268 1.03 -0.39 23.72
C ARG A 268 0.48 0.49 22.57
N ASN A 269 1.23 1.52 22.24
CA ASN A 269 1.03 2.31 21.02
C ASN A 269 2.10 2.02 19.96
N GLU A 270 2.92 1.04 20.22
CA GLU A 270 3.92 0.53 19.29
C GLU A 270 3.98 -0.99 19.41
N VAL A 271 3.97 -1.65 18.27
CA VAL A 271 4.06 -3.10 18.14
C VAL A 271 5.16 -3.47 17.17
N VAL A 272 5.92 -4.50 17.52
CA VAL A 272 6.86 -5.18 16.64
C VAL A 272 6.39 -6.62 16.49
N PHE A 273 6.34 -7.09 15.26
CA PHE A 273 6.22 -8.51 15.00
C PHE A 273 7.39 -9.04 14.17
N VAL A 274 7.79 -10.27 14.45
CA VAL A 274 8.89 -10.94 13.78
C VAL A 274 8.41 -12.26 13.21
N THR A 275 8.92 -12.58 12.02
CA THR A 275 8.73 -13.87 11.39
C THR A 275 10.08 -14.39 10.93
N TYR A 276 10.43 -15.62 11.35
CA TYR A 276 11.70 -16.27 10.99
C TYR A 276 11.56 -16.98 9.64
N LEU A 277 12.48 -16.69 8.73
CA LEU A 277 12.47 -17.20 7.37
C LEU A 277 13.19 -18.56 7.23
N ASP A 278 14.03 -18.89 8.19
CA ASP A 278 14.80 -20.15 8.24
C ASP A 278 14.09 -21.25 9.06
N GLY A 279 12.86 -21.00 9.52
CA GLY A 279 12.10 -21.93 10.36
C GLY A 279 12.67 -22.14 11.76
N LYS A 280 13.56 -21.25 12.23
CA LYS A 280 14.14 -21.29 13.56
C LYS A 280 13.70 -20.08 14.37
N ASP A 281 13.38 -20.30 15.64
CA ASP A 281 13.06 -19.23 16.59
C ASP A 281 14.30 -18.36 16.95
N ALA A 282 14.11 -17.34 17.79
CA ALA A 282 15.19 -16.48 18.28
C ALA A 282 16.33 -17.24 18.97
N ARG A 283 16.06 -18.44 19.45
CA ARG A 283 17.05 -19.33 20.12
C ARG A 283 17.71 -20.30 19.16
N GLY A 284 17.35 -20.29 17.88
CA GLY A 284 17.86 -21.21 16.87
C GLY A 284 17.27 -22.64 16.95
N GLN A 285 16.14 -22.78 17.66
CA GLN A 285 15.37 -24.02 17.72
C GLN A 285 14.30 -24.00 16.60
N ASN A 286 13.93 -25.21 16.10
CA ASN A 286 12.85 -25.33 15.14
C ASN A 286 11.54 -24.85 15.78
N ALA A 287 10.86 -23.91 15.11
CA ALA A 287 9.61 -23.32 15.54
C ALA A 287 8.44 -24.31 15.39
#